data_bf286ae8c1e691edd97d63c4511fbf0a
#
_entry.id   bf286ae8c1e691edd97d63c4511fbf0a
#
_cell.length_a   1.000
_cell.length_b   1.000
_cell.length_c   1.000
_cell.angle_alpha   90.00
_cell.angle_beta   90.00
_cell.angle_gamma   90.00
#
_symmetry.space_group_name_H-M   'P 1'
#
loop_
_entity.id
_entity.type
_entity.pdbx_description
1 polymer ?
#
loop_
_entity_poly.entity_id
_entity_poly.type
_entity_poly.pdbx_seq_one_letter_code
_entity_poly.pdbx_strand_id
1 'polypeptide(L)'
;MLIPDNLKTGVDRSNWYTPQINRTYHEDKGDVSFLSTKCYIVRKGGIKMARKARQLSESGFYHIMFRGINHQNIFEEEADFAYMLEILKDLKLELKFEIQAYCFMSNHVHLLLKEEKIGDVSNILKRLLIKYVMKFNRKYQRSGALIGSRYKSKAVELDEYFIPLIVYIHQNPMRAGIVKNPINYRYSSYREYINGGNFVDVQLAFDLIGKENWIKVHEQLIEQNFEVEGRLKLTEEEIRRKIKKNIQNAEPQEIESMEKAERDQILNKLKSLGLSIREIERATGISRGIIAKS
;
A
#
# COMPACT_ATOMS: atom_id res chain seq x y z
N MET A 1 9.54 51.03 -28.04
CA MET A 1 10.70 50.17 -27.96
C MET A 1 10.19 48.74 -28.17
N LEU A 2 10.46 48.20 -29.36
CA LEU A 2 9.89 46.96 -29.91
C LEU A 2 10.59 45.76 -29.29
N ILE A 3 9.80 44.77 -28.86
CA ILE A 3 10.28 43.44 -28.45
C ILE A 3 10.27 42.52 -29.68
N PRO A 4 11.34 41.78 -29.99
CA PRO A 4 11.36 40.91 -31.16
C PRO A 4 10.68 39.57 -30.90
N ASP A 5 9.75 39.21 -31.80
CA ASP A 5 9.28 37.85 -32.00
C ASP A 5 10.45 37.02 -32.57
N ASN A 6 10.76 35.90 -31.87
CA ASN A 6 11.22 34.64 -32.52
C ASN A 6 11.62 33.62 -31.43
N LEU A 7 10.75 32.67 -31.19
CA LEU A 7 11.11 31.29 -30.81
C LEU A 7 9.90 30.38 -31.12
N LYS A 8 9.82 30.01 -32.41
CA LYS A 8 9.00 28.88 -32.88
C LYS A 8 9.74 27.61 -32.50
N THR A 9 9.40 26.98 -31.39
CA THR A 9 9.71 25.57 -31.18
C THR A 9 8.52 24.75 -31.67
N GLY A 10 8.69 24.10 -32.80
CA GLY A 10 7.70 23.20 -33.37
C GLY A 10 7.55 21.96 -32.54
N VAL A 11 6.47 21.92 -31.73
CA VAL A 11 5.97 20.67 -31.16
C VAL A 11 4.86 20.21 -32.08
N ASP A 12 5.14 19.14 -32.82
CA ASP A 12 4.17 18.45 -33.68
C ASP A 12 3.02 17.93 -32.82
N ARG A 13 1.83 18.55 -32.97
CA ARG A 13 0.59 18.20 -32.23
C ARG A 13 -0.25 17.16 -32.97
N SER A 14 0.24 16.51 -34.02
CA SER A 14 -0.54 15.57 -34.83
C SER A 14 -0.79 14.19 -34.21
N ASN A 15 -0.34 13.93 -32.97
CA ASN A 15 -0.44 12.62 -32.31
C ASN A 15 -1.30 12.59 -31.01
N TRP A 16 -2.24 13.54 -30.85
CA TRP A 16 -3.21 13.47 -29.75
C TRP A 16 -4.46 12.72 -30.19
N TYR A 17 -4.52 11.42 -29.85
CA TYR A 17 -5.76 10.64 -30.02
C TYR A 17 -6.75 11.00 -28.92
N THR A 18 -7.92 11.46 -29.33
CA THR A 18 -9.12 11.58 -28.48
C THR A 18 -9.51 10.18 -27.98
N PRO A 19 -9.74 9.95 -26.69
CA PRO A 19 -10.22 8.65 -26.23
C PRO A 19 -11.62 8.40 -26.75
N GLN A 20 -11.80 7.36 -27.57
CA GLN A 20 -13.12 6.88 -27.93
C GLN A 20 -13.72 6.14 -26.72
N ILE A 21 -14.78 6.72 -26.17
CA ILE A 21 -15.60 6.09 -25.15
C ILE A 21 -16.65 5.26 -25.89
N ASN A 22 -16.41 3.96 -26.05
CA ASN A 22 -17.45 3.05 -26.50
C ASN A 22 -18.41 2.82 -25.34
N ARG A 23 -19.54 3.53 -25.36
CA ARG A 23 -20.72 3.24 -24.53
C ARG A 23 -21.56 2.23 -25.29
N THR A 24 -21.48 0.95 -24.92
CA THR A 24 -22.53 -0.03 -25.25
C THR A 24 -23.65 0.12 -24.23
N TYR A 25 -24.75 0.70 -24.66
CA TYR A 25 -26.00 0.67 -23.89
C TYR A 25 -26.71 -0.65 -24.17
N HIS A 26 -26.88 -1.48 -23.15
CA HIS A 26 -27.92 -2.49 -23.12
C HIS A 26 -29.06 -1.91 -22.30
N GLU A 27 -30.17 -1.59 -22.94
CA GLU A 27 -31.45 -1.33 -22.26
C GLU A 27 -31.99 -2.67 -21.76
N ASP A 28 -31.90 -2.90 -20.44
CA ASP A 28 -32.80 -3.83 -19.77
C ASP A 28 -33.29 -3.20 -18.46
N LYS A 29 -34.59 -3.42 -18.23
CA LYS A 29 -35.43 -2.75 -17.25
C LYS A 29 -34.97 -3.08 -15.80
N GLY A 30 -34.73 -2.04 -15.00
CA GLY A 30 -34.91 -2.03 -13.55
C GLY A 30 -33.79 -2.73 -12.78
N ASP A 31 -32.74 -2.03 -12.50
CA ASP A 31 -31.91 -1.97 -11.28
C ASP A 31 -30.60 -1.28 -11.62
N VAL A 32 -30.31 -0.16 -10.97
CA VAL A 32 -29.08 0.59 -11.20
C VAL A 32 -27.95 -0.11 -10.43
N SER A 33 -27.37 -1.14 -11.02
CA SER A 33 -26.09 -1.69 -10.54
C SER A 33 -24.95 -0.86 -11.15
N PHE A 34 -24.14 -0.24 -10.30
CA PHE A 34 -22.91 0.44 -10.71
C PHE A 34 -21.92 -0.56 -11.32
N LEU A 35 -21.92 -0.67 -12.65
CA LEU A 35 -20.89 -1.42 -13.38
C LEU A 35 -19.59 -0.64 -13.33
N SER A 36 -18.60 -1.20 -12.68
CA SER A 36 -17.22 -0.74 -12.65
C SER A 36 -16.69 -0.59 -14.09
N THR A 37 -16.54 0.65 -14.55
CA THR A 37 -16.01 0.96 -15.89
C THR A 37 -14.51 0.64 -15.92
N LYS A 38 -14.12 -0.45 -16.60
CA LYS A 38 -12.70 -0.74 -16.85
C LYS A 38 -12.20 0.18 -17.97
N CYS A 39 -11.40 1.19 -17.64
CA CYS A 39 -10.71 1.99 -18.64
C CYS A 39 -9.48 1.24 -19.17
N TYR A 40 -9.38 1.08 -20.48
CA TYR A 40 -8.24 0.51 -21.17
C TYR A 40 -7.50 1.63 -21.94
N ILE A 41 -6.20 1.73 -21.76
CA ILE A 41 -5.34 2.58 -22.60
C ILE A 41 -4.62 1.66 -23.59
N VAL A 42 -5.03 1.75 -24.85
CA VAL A 42 -4.37 1.01 -25.94
C VAL A 42 -3.22 1.87 -26.48
N ARG A 43 -1.98 1.42 -26.30
CA ARG A 43 -0.80 1.96 -26.99
C ARG A 43 -0.29 0.90 -27.97
N LYS A 44 0.33 1.33 -29.10
CA LYS A 44 1.03 0.39 -30.02
C LYS A 44 2.00 -0.47 -29.19
N GLY A 45 1.72 -1.77 -29.04
CA GLY A 45 2.56 -2.71 -28.29
C GLY A 45 1.87 -3.49 -27.15
N GLY A 46 0.53 -3.43 -27.01
CA GLY A 46 -0.21 -4.28 -26.06
C GLY A 46 -1.20 -3.53 -25.15
N ILE A 47 -2.20 -4.25 -24.70
CA ILE A 47 -3.22 -3.76 -23.75
C ILE A 47 -2.59 -3.67 -22.37
N LYS A 48 -2.25 -2.46 -21.90
CA LYS A 48 -1.95 -2.26 -20.48
C LYS A 48 -3.27 -2.06 -19.74
N MET A 49 -3.63 -3.01 -18.87
CA MET A 49 -4.76 -2.82 -17.96
C MET A 49 -4.54 -1.55 -17.15
N ALA A 50 -5.51 -0.65 -17.18
CA ALA A 50 -5.50 0.51 -16.30
C ALA A 50 -5.42 0.03 -14.84
N ARG A 51 -4.60 0.71 -14.04
CA ARG A 51 -4.47 0.37 -12.62
C ARG A 51 -5.80 0.59 -11.93
N LYS A 52 -6.23 -0.38 -11.11
CA LYS A 52 -7.46 -0.27 -10.32
C LYS A 52 -7.44 1.05 -9.53
N ALA A 53 -8.51 1.81 -9.59
CA ALA A 53 -8.68 2.98 -8.75
C ALA A 53 -8.64 2.58 -7.27
N ARG A 54 -8.20 3.50 -6.38
CA ARG A 54 -8.28 3.25 -4.95
C ARG A 54 -9.73 3.23 -4.52
N GLN A 55 -10.05 2.32 -3.60
CA GLN A 55 -11.34 2.32 -2.93
C GLN A 55 -11.44 3.59 -2.07
N LEU A 56 -12.52 4.31 -2.20
CA LEU A 56 -12.84 5.43 -1.32
C LEU A 56 -13.43 4.87 -0.02
N SER A 57 -13.11 5.52 1.10
CA SER A 57 -13.71 5.23 2.40
C SER A 57 -14.96 6.07 2.57
N GLU A 58 -16.00 5.47 3.12
CA GLU A 58 -17.22 6.20 3.50
C GLU A 58 -17.00 6.98 4.80
N SER A 59 -16.20 6.44 5.70
CA SER A 59 -15.81 7.09 6.97
C SER A 59 -14.71 8.14 6.82
N GLY A 60 -14.01 8.17 5.67
CA GLY A 60 -12.84 9.02 5.43
C GLY A 60 -11.54 8.48 6.02
N PHE A 61 -11.55 7.35 6.74
CA PHE A 61 -10.35 6.76 7.33
C PHE A 61 -9.60 5.85 6.35
N TYR A 62 -8.26 5.96 6.38
CA TYR A 62 -7.40 5.14 5.53
C TYR A 62 -6.20 4.62 6.30
N HIS A 63 -6.01 3.31 6.23
CA HIS A 63 -4.74 2.68 6.60
C HIS A 63 -3.77 2.82 5.42
N ILE A 64 -2.68 3.50 5.65
CA ILE A 64 -1.66 3.82 4.65
C ILE A 64 -0.37 3.12 5.02
N MET A 65 0.28 2.53 4.02
CA MET A 65 1.61 1.95 4.15
C MET A 65 2.47 2.32 2.94
N PHE A 66 3.73 2.67 3.20
CA PHE A 66 4.76 2.77 2.18
C PHE A 66 6.08 2.22 2.70
N ARG A 67 6.90 1.72 1.78
CA ARG A 67 8.13 0.99 2.11
C ARG A 67 9.26 1.36 1.14
N GLY A 68 10.48 1.33 1.65
CA GLY A 68 11.69 1.51 0.86
C GLY A 68 11.82 0.47 -0.27
N ILE A 69 12.39 0.89 -1.40
CA ILE A 69 12.67 0.00 -2.52
C ILE A 69 13.58 -1.14 -2.06
N ASN A 70 13.31 -2.37 -2.48
CA ASN A 70 14.05 -3.56 -2.07
C ASN A 70 14.24 -3.70 -0.55
N HIS A 71 13.26 -3.22 0.24
CA HIS A 71 13.28 -3.21 1.71
C HIS A 71 14.40 -2.38 2.34
N GLN A 72 15.04 -1.47 1.57
CA GLN A 72 16.04 -0.56 2.12
C GLN A 72 15.46 0.33 3.21
N ASN A 73 16.32 0.81 4.08
CA ASN A 73 15.95 1.81 5.07
C ASN A 73 15.48 3.09 4.38
N ILE A 74 14.44 3.69 4.96
CA ILE A 74 13.95 5.01 4.64
C ILE A 74 14.18 5.99 5.80
N PHE A 75 14.71 5.50 6.90
CA PHE A 75 15.21 6.25 8.03
C PHE A 75 16.55 5.64 8.43
N GLU A 76 17.64 6.40 8.39
CA GLU A 76 18.97 5.95 8.76
C GLU A 76 19.37 6.46 10.16
N GLU A 77 18.87 7.61 10.56
CA GLU A 77 19.15 8.21 11.87
C GLU A 77 17.93 8.89 12.46
N GLU A 78 18.00 9.29 13.73
CA GLU A 78 16.89 9.93 14.47
C GLU A 78 16.35 11.19 13.80
N ALA A 79 17.23 11.99 13.19
CA ALA A 79 16.84 13.21 12.49
C ALA A 79 15.91 12.94 11.29
N ASP A 80 15.99 11.76 10.69
CA ASP A 80 15.10 11.39 9.58
C ASP A 80 13.68 11.14 10.08
N PHE A 81 13.53 10.45 11.21
CA PHE A 81 12.23 10.26 11.86
C PHE A 81 11.62 11.59 12.32
N ALA A 82 12.45 12.44 12.94
CA ALA A 82 12.01 13.76 13.38
C ALA A 82 11.52 14.61 12.21
N TYR A 83 12.23 14.58 11.09
CA TYR A 83 11.83 15.31 9.90
C TYR A 83 10.53 14.79 9.26
N MET A 84 10.33 13.47 9.22
CA MET A 84 9.05 12.90 8.75
C MET A 84 7.89 13.39 9.62
N LEU A 85 8.09 13.42 10.93
CA LEU A 85 7.09 13.89 11.88
C LEU A 85 6.82 15.40 11.73
N GLU A 86 7.86 16.22 11.51
CA GLU A 86 7.77 17.65 11.22
C GLU A 86 6.90 17.90 9.99
N ILE A 87 7.19 17.23 8.86
CA ILE A 87 6.38 17.38 7.64
C ILE A 87 4.93 17.00 7.89
N LEU A 88 4.67 15.93 8.63
CA LEU A 88 3.30 15.51 8.94
C LEU A 88 2.56 16.54 9.80
N LYS A 89 3.24 17.15 10.78
CA LYS A 89 2.67 18.22 11.62
C LYS A 89 2.28 19.43 10.76
N ASP A 90 3.19 19.90 9.90
CA ASP A 90 2.94 21.02 9.01
C ASP A 90 1.76 20.74 8.08
N LEU A 91 1.74 19.53 7.46
CA LEU A 91 0.67 19.16 6.55
C LEU A 91 -0.67 18.99 7.27
N LYS A 92 -0.67 18.49 8.51
CA LYS A 92 -1.89 18.39 9.33
C LYS A 92 -2.50 19.75 9.60
N LEU A 93 -1.68 20.73 9.96
CA LEU A 93 -2.14 22.10 10.19
C LEU A 93 -2.69 22.74 8.91
N GLU A 94 -2.03 22.52 7.77
CA GLU A 94 -2.42 23.12 6.49
C GLU A 94 -3.66 22.46 5.87
N LEU A 95 -3.72 21.13 5.87
CA LEU A 95 -4.74 20.34 5.16
C LEU A 95 -5.84 19.80 6.08
N LYS A 96 -5.77 20.06 7.38
CA LYS A 96 -6.78 19.76 8.41
C LYS A 96 -7.24 18.29 8.45
N PHE A 97 -6.35 17.36 8.15
CA PHE A 97 -6.64 15.93 8.32
C PHE A 97 -6.34 15.46 9.75
N GLU A 98 -6.97 14.36 10.17
CA GLU A 98 -6.71 13.74 11.47
C GLU A 98 -5.70 12.60 11.33
N ILE A 99 -4.89 12.38 12.38
CA ILE A 99 -4.00 11.22 12.50
C ILE A 99 -4.44 10.43 13.71
N GLN A 100 -4.91 9.20 13.47
CA GLN A 100 -5.33 8.31 14.57
C GLN A 100 -4.17 7.45 15.08
N ALA A 101 -3.29 6.98 14.20
CA ALA A 101 -2.12 6.22 14.61
C ALA A 101 -0.99 6.35 13.58
N TYR A 102 0.25 6.22 14.07
CA TYR A 102 1.41 6.04 13.21
C TYR A 102 2.45 5.10 13.84
N CYS A 103 3.23 4.48 13.00
CA CYS A 103 4.45 3.77 13.36
C CYS A 103 5.47 3.89 12.22
N PHE A 104 6.63 4.47 12.50
CA PHE A 104 7.74 4.62 11.58
C PHE A 104 8.78 3.56 11.87
N MET A 105 8.83 2.52 11.04
CA MET A 105 9.87 1.49 11.09
C MET A 105 11.03 1.90 10.18
N SER A 106 12.23 1.39 10.41
CA SER A 106 13.43 1.78 9.63
C SER A 106 13.20 1.77 8.11
N ASN A 107 12.45 0.81 7.60
CA ASN A 107 12.25 0.60 6.16
C ASN A 107 10.80 0.77 5.67
N HIS A 108 9.85 1.06 6.53
CA HIS A 108 8.45 1.29 6.17
C HIS A 108 7.70 2.14 7.20
N VAL A 109 6.56 2.64 6.79
CA VAL A 109 5.68 3.48 7.60
C VAL A 109 4.27 2.94 7.55
N HIS A 110 3.61 2.90 8.70
CA HIS A 110 2.16 2.75 8.85
C HIS A 110 1.56 4.05 9.35
N LEU A 111 0.44 4.47 8.74
CA LEU A 111 -0.36 5.62 9.14
C LEU A 111 -1.83 5.22 9.11
N LEU A 112 -2.58 5.60 10.12
CA LEU A 112 -4.04 5.64 10.09
C LEU A 112 -4.45 7.10 10.15
N LEU A 113 -4.99 7.61 9.06
CA LEU A 113 -5.43 9.01 8.97
C LEU A 113 -6.86 9.10 8.44
N LYS A 114 -7.53 10.21 8.78
CA LYS A 114 -8.84 10.59 8.25
C LYS A 114 -8.69 11.84 7.40
N GLU A 115 -9.17 11.79 6.17
CA GLU A 115 -9.18 12.95 5.29
C GLU A 115 -10.33 13.90 5.64
N GLU A 116 -10.11 15.19 5.45
CA GLU A 116 -11.15 16.22 5.58
C GLU A 116 -12.12 16.16 4.41
N LYS A 117 -11.58 16.04 3.21
CA LYS A 117 -12.36 15.95 1.95
C LYS A 117 -11.98 14.69 1.19
N ILE A 118 -12.97 14.09 0.56
CA ILE A 118 -12.78 12.89 -0.26
C ILE A 118 -11.69 13.11 -1.31
N GLY A 119 -10.66 12.27 -1.26
CA GLY A 119 -9.50 12.28 -2.18
C GLY A 119 -8.27 13.05 -1.69
N ASP A 120 -8.35 13.74 -0.54
CA ASP A 120 -7.22 14.50 0.04
C ASP A 120 -6.04 13.61 0.42
N VAL A 121 -6.27 12.35 0.79
CA VAL A 121 -5.20 11.39 1.08
C VAL A 121 -4.13 11.37 -0.01
N SER A 122 -4.55 11.45 -1.27
CA SER A 122 -3.61 11.42 -2.40
C SER A 122 -2.72 12.66 -2.43
N ASN A 123 -3.25 13.82 -2.08
CA ASN A 123 -2.52 15.08 -2.00
C ASN A 123 -1.59 15.12 -0.78
N ILE A 124 -2.10 14.70 0.39
CA ILE A 124 -1.33 14.58 1.64
C ILE A 124 -0.09 13.72 1.40
N LEU A 125 -0.28 12.50 0.90
CA LEU A 125 0.80 11.54 0.69
C LEU A 125 1.78 11.98 -0.40
N LYS A 126 1.29 12.58 -1.48
CA LYS A 126 2.14 13.16 -2.54
C LYS A 126 3.08 14.21 -1.95
N ARG A 127 2.56 15.16 -1.18
CA ARG A 127 3.35 16.27 -0.59
C ARG A 127 4.33 15.74 0.46
N LEU A 128 3.88 14.83 1.35
CA LEU A 128 4.72 14.19 2.36
C LEU A 128 5.92 13.50 1.72
N LEU A 129 5.66 12.61 0.76
CA LEU A 129 6.70 11.80 0.15
C LEU A 129 7.66 12.63 -0.71
N ILE A 130 7.17 13.64 -1.44
CA ILE A 130 8.05 14.54 -2.22
C ILE A 130 9.01 15.27 -1.27
N LYS A 131 8.49 15.96 -0.22
CA LYS A 131 9.32 16.70 0.73
C LYS A 131 10.37 15.78 1.38
N TYR A 132 9.93 14.62 1.88
CA TYR A 132 10.78 13.69 2.58
C TYR A 132 11.87 13.10 1.67
N VAL A 133 11.50 12.55 0.52
CA VAL A 133 12.44 11.89 -0.41
C VAL A 133 13.46 12.87 -0.95
N MET A 134 13.07 14.11 -1.26
CA MET A 134 14.01 15.13 -1.73
C MET A 134 15.08 15.44 -0.67
N LYS A 135 14.69 15.64 0.60
CA LYS A 135 15.65 15.90 1.71
C LYS A 135 16.53 14.68 1.96
N PHE A 136 15.94 13.48 2.02
CA PHE A 136 16.67 12.24 2.24
C PHE A 136 17.73 12.01 1.14
N ASN A 137 17.33 12.10 -0.13
CA ASN A 137 18.26 11.91 -1.25
C ASN A 137 19.39 12.96 -1.25
N ARG A 138 19.08 14.23 -0.93
CA ARG A 138 20.11 15.27 -0.80
C ARG A 138 21.08 14.97 0.34
N LYS A 139 20.56 14.61 1.52
CA LYS A 139 21.37 14.33 2.72
C LYS A 139 22.33 13.17 2.51
N TYR A 140 21.85 12.09 1.88
CA TYR A 140 22.63 10.87 1.68
C TYR A 140 23.25 10.77 0.28
N GLN A 141 23.28 11.87 -0.48
CA GLN A 141 23.87 11.95 -1.83
C GLN A 141 23.36 10.85 -2.78
N ARG A 142 22.07 10.57 -2.70
CA ARG A 142 21.42 9.51 -3.47
C ARG A 142 20.68 10.06 -4.69
N SER A 143 20.58 9.24 -5.73
CA SER A 143 19.73 9.46 -6.88
C SER A 143 18.69 8.35 -7.01
N GLY A 144 17.55 8.65 -7.64
CA GLY A 144 16.49 7.68 -7.90
C GLY A 144 15.46 7.52 -6.78
N ALA A 145 14.64 6.47 -6.91
CA ALA A 145 13.52 6.25 -6.02
C ALA A 145 13.97 5.71 -4.65
N LEU A 146 13.49 6.34 -3.58
CA LEU A 146 13.62 5.84 -2.21
C LEU A 146 12.49 4.85 -1.89
N ILE A 147 11.26 5.18 -2.30
CA ILE A 147 10.07 4.36 -2.07
C ILE A 147 9.84 3.44 -3.26
N GLY A 148 9.69 2.14 -2.99
CA GLY A 148 9.71 1.08 -4.02
C GLY A 148 8.49 1.02 -4.92
N SER A 149 7.36 1.57 -4.48
CA SER A 149 6.11 1.64 -5.22
C SER A 149 5.28 2.83 -4.73
N ARG A 150 4.11 3.05 -5.38
CA ARG A 150 3.15 3.98 -4.76
C ARG A 150 2.78 3.47 -3.37
N TYR A 151 2.52 4.38 -2.43
CA TYR A 151 1.95 4.02 -1.14
C TYR A 151 0.68 3.18 -1.35
N LYS A 152 0.43 2.26 -0.44
CA LYS A 152 -0.78 1.47 -0.37
C LYS A 152 -1.76 2.18 0.55
N SER A 153 -3.04 2.14 0.22
CA SER A 153 -4.11 2.63 1.08
C SER A 153 -5.27 1.64 1.06
N LYS A 154 -5.82 1.37 2.23
CA LYS A 154 -7.03 0.60 2.45
C LYS A 154 -8.04 1.48 3.17
N ALA A 155 -9.26 1.56 2.65
CA ALA A 155 -10.37 2.18 3.36
C ALA A 155 -10.61 1.44 4.68
N VAL A 156 -10.87 2.19 5.74
CA VAL A 156 -11.13 1.67 7.09
C VAL A 156 -12.45 2.26 7.55
N GLU A 157 -13.39 1.40 7.88
CA GLU A 157 -14.66 1.83 8.46
C GLU A 157 -14.60 1.76 9.99
N LEU A 158 -15.51 2.47 10.68
CA LEU A 158 -15.59 2.50 12.14
C LEU A 158 -16.35 1.29 12.66
N ASP A 159 -15.86 0.12 12.37
CA ASP A 159 -16.37 -1.17 12.75
C ASP A 159 -15.41 -1.88 13.72
N GLU A 160 -15.60 -3.17 13.90
CA GLU A 160 -14.73 -4.03 14.72
C GLU A 160 -13.25 -4.01 14.26
N TYR A 161 -12.97 -3.43 13.11
CA TYR A 161 -11.64 -3.39 12.52
C TYR A 161 -10.79 -2.18 12.97
N PHE A 162 -11.42 -1.09 13.43
CA PHE A 162 -10.74 0.19 13.68
C PHE A 162 -9.75 0.11 14.85
N ILE A 163 -10.20 -0.31 16.04
CA ILE A 163 -9.35 -0.42 17.24
C ILE A 163 -8.26 -1.49 17.07
N PRO A 164 -8.55 -2.71 16.60
CA PRO A 164 -7.52 -3.70 16.30
C PRO A 164 -6.45 -3.18 15.33
N LEU A 165 -6.81 -2.35 14.36
CA LEU A 165 -5.84 -1.75 13.43
C LEU A 165 -4.90 -0.77 14.15
N ILE A 166 -5.41 0.09 15.04
CA ILE A 166 -4.56 0.99 15.84
C ILE A 166 -3.58 0.18 16.68
N VAL A 167 -4.07 -0.85 17.38
CA VAL A 167 -3.24 -1.76 18.18
C VAL A 167 -2.17 -2.43 17.31
N TYR A 168 -2.55 -2.95 16.15
CA TYR A 168 -1.62 -3.54 15.17
C TYR A 168 -0.51 -2.55 14.76
N ILE A 169 -0.88 -1.30 14.45
CA ILE A 169 0.10 -0.26 14.08
C ILE A 169 1.10 -0.04 15.22
N HIS A 170 0.64 0.06 16.46
CA HIS A 170 1.50 0.24 17.62
C HIS A 170 2.36 -0.99 17.95
N GLN A 171 1.88 -2.18 17.63
CA GLN A 171 2.60 -3.45 17.88
C GLN A 171 3.59 -3.83 16.80
N ASN A 172 3.69 -3.08 15.68
CA ASN A 172 4.65 -3.38 14.61
C ASN A 172 6.10 -3.56 15.09
N PRO A 173 6.64 -2.71 16.00
CA PRO A 173 8.00 -2.90 16.51
C PRO A 173 8.15 -4.14 17.39
N MET A 174 7.10 -4.56 18.10
CA MET A 174 7.10 -5.81 18.87
C MET A 174 7.10 -7.03 17.95
N ARG A 175 6.27 -7.00 16.90
CA ARG A 175 6.20 -8.06 15.87
C ARG A 175 7.52 -8.22 15.12
N ALA A 176 8.26 -7.12 14.96
CA ALA A 176 9.60 -7.12 14.38
C ALA A 176 10.71 -7.50 15.38
N GLY A 177 10.39 -7.79 16.64
CA GLY A 177 11.35 -8.15 17.66
C GLY A 177 12.25 -6.99 18.13
N ILE A 178 11.91 -5.73 17.80
CA ILE A 178 12.72 -4.55 18.14
C ILE A 178 12.55 -4.16 19.61
N VAL A 179 11.32 -4.25 20.12
CA VAL A 179 10.98 -3.95 21.51
C VAL A 179 10.03 -5.01 22.06
N LYS A 180 10.01 -5.16 23.40
CA LYS A 180 9.06 -6.06 24.09
C LYS A 180 7.73 -5.39 24.43
N ASN A 181 7.72 -4.05 24.50
CA ASN A 181 6.53 -3.27 24.84
C ASN A 181 6.45 -2.06 23.91
N PRO A 182 5.26 -1.70 23.37
CA PRO A 182 5.10 -0.58 22.45
C PRO A 182 5.56 0.76 23.03
N ILE A 183 5.46 0.96 24.35
CA ILE A 183 5.90 2.18 25.05
C ILE A 183 7.40 2.45 24.85
N ASN A 184 8.19 1.42 24.61
CA ASN A 184 9.65 1.53 24.43
C ASN A 184 10.04 1.95 23.01
N TYR A 185 9.08 1.98 22.08
CA TYR A 185 9.35 2.42 20.71
C TYR A 185 8.94 3.88 20.52
N ARG A 186 9.94 4.76 20.39
CA ARG A 186 9.75 6.23 20.36
C ARG A 186 9.12 6.75 19.05
N TYR A 187 9.17 5.98 17.96
CA TYR A 187 8.70 6.42 16.64
C TYR A 187 7.29 5.88 16.30
N SER A 188 6.48 5.67 17.33
CA SER A 188 5.07 5.35 17.20
C SER A 188 4.19 6.29 18.02
N SER A 189 2.94 6.41 17.64
CA SER A 189 1.94 7.22 18.35
C SER A 189 1.50 6.63 19.70
N TYR A 190 1.93 5.43 20.08
CA TYR A 190 1.51 4.79 21.32
C TYR A 190 1.71 5.67 22.56
N ARG A 191 2.86 6.37 22.64
CA ARG A 191 3.15 7.27 23.77
C ARG A 191 2.19 8.45 23.90
N GLU A 192 1.65 8.94 22.79
CA GLU A 192 0.67 10.03 22.82
C GLU A 192 -0.65 9.60 23.44
N TYR A 193 -1.03 8.35 23.25
CA TYR A 193 -2.19 7.74 23.91
C TYR A 193 -2.00 7.57 25.42
N ILE A 194 -0.76 7.31 25.88
CA ILE A 194 -0.48 7.10 27.31
C ILE A 194 -0.26 8.45 28.03
N ASN A 195 0.60 9.28 27.46
CA ASN A 195 1.08 10.51 28.13
C ASN A 195 0.28 11.75 27.78
N GLY A 196 -0.65 11.63 26.83
CA GLY A 196 -1.28 12.79 26.18
C GLY A 196 -0.33 13.42 25.15
N GLY A 197 -0.90 13.96 24.10
CA GLY A 197 -0.21 14.69 23.04
C GLY A 197 -1.23 15.44 22.19
N ASN A 198 -0.75 16.41 21.40
CA ASN A 198 -1.62 17.24 20.58
C ASN A 198 -1.51 16.92 19.08
N PHE A 199 -0.71 15.91 18.75
CA PHE A 199 -0.47 15.57 17.34
C PHE A 199 -1.38 14.46 16.85
N VAL A 200 -1.67 13.46 17.69
CA VAL A 200 -2.58 12.35 17.38
C VAL A 200 -3.97 12.65 17.92
N ASP A 201 -4.99 12.37 17.11
CA ASP A 201 -6.40 12.58 17.45
C ASP A 201 -6.94 11.35 18.21
N VAL A 202 -6.63 11.25 19.50
CA VAL A 202 -6.87 10.07 20.33
C VAL A 202 -8.32 9.92 20.81
N GLN A 203 -9.11 11.00 20.75
CA GLN A 203 -10.41 11.06 21.38
C GLN A 203 -11.37 9.99 20.85
N LEU A 204 -11.44 9.83 19.53
CA LEU A 204 -12.32 8.82 18.92
C LEU A 204 -12.04 7.39 19.42
N ALA A 205 -10.75 7.02 19.55
CA ALA A 205 -10.40 5.71 20.04
C ALA A 205 -10.81 5.52 21.53
N PHE A 206 -10.66 6.56 22.34
CA PHE A 206 -11.10 6.53 23.74
C PHE A 206 -12.62 6.52 23.88
N ASP A 207 -13.35 7.19 22.99
CA ASP A 207 -14.82 7.15 22.97
C ASP A 207 -15.34 5.73 22.64
N LEU A 208 -14.60 4.97 21.82
CA LEU A 208 -14.99 3.62 21.41
C LEU A 208 -14.72 2.56 22.50
N ILE A 209 -13.63 2.65 23.23
CA ILE A 209 -13.23 1.56 24.17
C ILE A 209 -13.02 2.00 25.61
N GLY A 210 -13.07 3.29 25.92
CA GLY A 210 -12.68 3.86 27.19
C GLY A 210 -11.15 3.97 27.35
N LYS A 211 -10.69 5.06 27.94
CA LYS A 211 -9.27 5.31 28.19
C LYS A 211 -8.64 4.25 29.11
N GLU A 212 -9.40 3.76 30.07
CA GLU A 212 -9.00 2.75 31.04
C GLU A 212 -8.69 1.40 30.41
N ASN A 213 -9.31 1.07 29.28
CA ASN A 213 -9.08 -0.18 28.58
C ASN A 213 -7.91 -0.12 27.59
N TRP A 214 -7.32 1.08 27.36
CA TRP A 214 -6.30 1.28 26.33
C TRP A 214 -5.06 0.39 26.51
N ILE A 215 -4.55 0.26 27.71
CA ILE A 215 -3.39 -0.59 27.99
C ILE A 215 -3.76 -2.06 27.76
N LYS A 216 -4.92 -2.48 28.29
CA LYS A 216 -5.40 -3.87 28.23
C LYS A 216 -5.52 -4.39 26.79
N VAL A 217 -6.04 -3.57 25.86
CA VAL A 217 -6.18 -4.00 24.44
C VAL A 217 -4.83 -4.17 23.73
N HIS A 218 -3.73 -3.63 24.28
CA HIS A 218 -2.38 -3.79 23.75
C HIS A 218 -1.57 -4.93 24.41
N GLU A 219 -2.10 -5.58 25.45
CA GLU A 219 -1.41 -6.66 26.14
C GLU A 219 -1.33 -7.94 25.30
N GLN A 220 -2.34 -8.17 24.46
CA GLN A 220 -2.37 -9.31 23.56
C GLN A 220 -1.88 -8.92 22.16
N LEU A 221 -1.02 -9.74 21.56
CA LEU A 221 -0.63 -9.54 20.18
C LEU A 221 -1.83 -9.79 19.26
N ILE A 222 -2.09 -8.82 18.38
CA ILE A 222 -3.10 -8.98 17.34
C ILE A 222 -2.61 -10.00 16.34
N GLU A 223 -3.24 -11.17 16.25
CA GLU A 223 -2.91 -12.20 15.25
C GLU A 223 -3.36 -11.82 13.84
N GLN A 224 -4.40 -11.00 13.76
CA GLN A 224 -4.96 -10.55 12.49
C GLN A 224 -3.92 -9.78 11.68
N ASN A 225 -3.78 -10.14 10.41
CA ASN A 225 -2.87 -9.45 9.51
C ASN A 225 -3.57 -8.26 8.85
N PHE A 226 -3.18 -7.06 9.25
CA PHE A 226 -3.65 -5.79 8.70
C PHE A 226 -2.72 -5.23 7.61
N GLU A 227 -1.77 -6.01 7.12
CA GLU A 227 -0.96 -5.52 6.02
C GLU A 227 -1.86 -5.09 4.87
N VAL A 228 -1.71 -3.84 4.45
CA VAL A 228 -2.37 -3.34 3.25
C VAL A 228 -1.79 -4.12 2.10
N GLU A 229 -2.59 -5.08 1.60
CA GLU A 229 -2.15 -6.03 0.59
C GLU A 229 -1.46 -5.36 -0.60
N GLY A 230 -0.18 -5.37 -0.58
CA GLY A 230 0.62 -5.59 -1.73
C GLY A 230 1.23 -6.93 -1.42
N ARG A 231 0.94 -7.91 -2.23
CA ARG A 231 1.45 -9.26 -2.08
C ARG A 231 2.79 -9.23 -1.38
N LEU A 232 2.86 -9.72 -0.12
CA LEU A 232 4.12 -10.13 0.47
C LEU A 232 4.77 -10.99 -0.61
N LYS A 233 5.97 -10.62 -1.04
CA LYS A 233 6.77 -11.56 -1.81
C LYS A 233 7.07 -12.67 -0.82
N LEU A 234 6.33 -13.75 -0.93
CA LEU A 234 6.61 -14.95 -0.17
C LEU A 234 8.08 -15.31 -0.39
N THR A 235 8.76 -15.69 0.67
CA THR A 235 10.11 -16.27 0.55
C THR A 235 10.02 -17.54 -0.29
N GLU A 236 11.11 -17.99 -0.87
CA GLU A 236 11.10 -19.24 -1.65
C GLU A 236 10.66 -20.43 -0.81
N GLU A 237 11.02 -20.46 0.47
CA GLU A 237 10.59 -21.48 1.41
C GLU A 237 9.08 -21.44 1.68
N GLU A 238 8.51 -20.26 1.85
CA GLU A 238 7.06 -20.09 2.03
C GLU A 238 6.28 -20.50 0.77
N ILE A 239 6.81 -20.15 -0.41
CA ILE A 239 6.22 -20.57 -1.69
C ILE A 239 6.26 -22.09 -1.81
N ARG A 240 7.43 -22.71 -1.59
CA ARG A 240 7.59 -24.17 -1.63
C ARG A 240 6.68 -24.87 -0.64
N ARG A 241 6.61 -24.38 0.61
CA ARG A 241 5.72 -24.92 1.64
C ARG A 241 4.25 -24.83 1.22
N LYS A 242 3.85 -23.68 0.63
CA LYS A 242 2.49 -23.45 0.17
C LYS A 242 2.15 -24.36 -1.03
N ILE A 243 3.07 -24.58 -1.96
CA ILE A 243 2.93 -25.50 -3.07
C ILE A 243 2.80 -26.93 -2.54
N LYS A 244 3.75 -27.38 -1.72
CA LYS A 244 3.79 -28.74 -1.16
C LYS A 244 2.53 -29.09 -0.34
N LYS A 245 1.99 -28.13 0.42
CA LYS A 245 0.74 -28.32 1.19
C LYS A 245 -0.50 -28.48 0.32
N ASN A 246 -0.52 -27.94 -0.89
CA ASN A 246 -1.71 -27.87 -1.74
C ASN A 246 -1.67 -28.76 -2.98
N ILE A 247 -0.50 -29.34 -3.29
CA ILE A 247 -0.30 -30.25 -4.41
C ILE A 247 0.27 -31.54 -3.82
N GLN A 248 -0.57 -32.51 -3.56
CA GLN A 248 -0.34 -33.92 -3.15
C GLN A 248 1.14 -34.36 -3.09
N ASN A 249 1.98 -33.70 -2.28
CA ASN A 249 3.40 -33.97 -2.08
C ASN A 249 4.34 -33.92 -3.32
N ALA A 250 3.90 -33.37 -4.46
CA ALA A 250 4.81 -33.16 -5.59
C ALA A 250 5.81 -32.03 -5.31
N GLU A 251 7.06 -32.23 -5.69
CA GLU A 251 8.06 -31.16 -5.64
C GLU A 251 7.74 -30.13 -6.74
N PRO A 252 7.93 -28.81 -6.48
CA PRO A 252 7.56 -27.77 -7.44
C PRO A 252 8.19 -27.93 -8.83
N GLN A 253 9.39 -28.50 -8.92
CA GLN A 253 10.12 -28.73 -10.16
C GLN A 253 9.52 -29.85 -11.01
N GLU A 254 8.80 -30.81 -10.41
CA GLU A 254 8.16 -31.93 -11.11
C GLU A 254 6.94 -31.48 -11.93
N ILE A 255 6.35 -30.32 -11.59
CA ILE A 255 5.19 -29.77 -12.29
C ILE A 255 5.49 -29.46 -13.77
N GLU A 256 6.74 -29.11 -14.10
CA GLU A 256 7.15 -28.85 -15.48
C GLU A 256 7.05 -30.08 -16.38
N SER A 257 7.35 -31.27 -15.83
CA SER A 257 7.36 -32.54 -16.56
C SER A 257 5.99 -33.24 -16.63
N MET A 258 4.97 -32.72 -15.96
CA MET A 258 3.61 -33.28 -15.96
C MET A 258 2.90 -33.07 -17.32
N GLU A 259 1.90 -33.91 -17.58
CA GLU A 259 1.05 -33.76 -18.74
C GLU A 259 0.36 -32.36 -18.73
N LYS A 260 0.19 -31.79 -19.94
CA LYS A 260 -0.29 -30.39 -20.09
C LYS A 260 -1.59 -30.13 -19.33
N ALA A 261 -2.57 -31.05 -19.39
CA ALA A 261 -3.86 -30.83 -18.74
C ALA A 261 -3.73 -30.77 -17.20
N GLU A 262 -2.95 -31.69 -16.62
CA GLU A 262 -2.69 -31.74 -15.19
C GLU A 262 -1.86 -30.55 -14.72
N ARG A 263 -0.81 -30.21 -15.44
CA ARG A 263 0.02 -29.03 -15.18
C ARG A 263 -0.81 -27.74 -15.17
N ASP A 264 -1.67 -27.55 -16.17
CA ASP A 264 -2.50 -26.35 -16.28
C ASP A 264 -3.53 -26.25 -15.13
N GLN A 265 -4.10 -27.39 -14.68
CA GLN A 265 -4.95 -27.45 -13.49
C GLN A 265 -4.19 -27.02 -12.23
N ILE A 266 -2.98 -27.54 -12.04
CA ILE A 266 -2.13 -27.17 -10.90
C ILE A 266 -1.76 -25.68 -10.94
N LEU A 267 -1.35 -25.16 -12.10
CA LEU A 267 -1.01 -23.76 -12.27
C LEU A 267 -2.20 -22.85 -11.97
N ASN A 268 -3.42 -23.22 -12.39
CA ASN A 268 -4.64 -22.49 -12.06
C ASN A 268 -4.94 -22.54 -10.56
N LYS A 269 -4.77 -23.71 -9.92
CA LYS A 269 -4.91 -23.84 -8.46
C LYS A 269 -3.91 -22.97 -7.73
N LEU A 270 -2.64 -22.92 -8.15
CA LEU A 270 -1.63 -22.05 -7.55
C LEU A 270 -1.98 -20.56 -7.71
N LYS A 271 -2.52 -20.15 -8.87
CA LYS A 271 -3.04 -18.79 -9.09
C LYS A 271 -4.22 -18.48 -8.16
N SER A 272 -5.16 -19.41 -7.98
CA SER A 272 -6.31 -19.24 -7.08
C SER A 272 -5.90 -19.14 -5.60
N LEU A 273 -4.81 -19.79 -5.20
CA LEU A 273 -4.20 -19.69 -3.88
C LEU A 273 -3.44 -18.35 -3.67
N GLY A 274 -3.48 -17.46 -4.66
CA GLY A 274 -2.91 -16.12 -4.59
C GLY A 274 -1.43 -16.03 -4.94
N LEU A 275 -0.80 -17.08 -5.50
CA LEU A 275 0.58 -17.00 -6.01
C LEU A 275 0.63 -16.17 -7.30
N SER A 276 1.63 -15.29 -7.42
CA SER A 276 1.86 -14.54 -8.66
C SER A 276 2.55 -15.41 -9.71
N ILE A 277 2.37 -15.06 -10.98
CA ILE A 277 3.07 -15.70 -12.10
C ILE A 277 4.59 -15.75 -11.87
N ARG A 278 5.19 -14.70 -11.30
CA ARG A 278 6.63 -14.66 -10.98
C ARG A 278 7.03 -15.55 -9.81
N GLU A 279 6.17 -15.73 -8.84
CA GLU A 279 6.40 -16.65 -7.71
C GLU A 279 6.28 -18.09 -8.16
N ILE A 280 5.30 -18.39 -9.00
CA ILE A 280 5.13 -19.72 -9.60
C ILE A 280 6.34 -20.04 -10.49
N GLU A 281 6.75 -19.12 -11.40
CA GLU A 281 7.95 -19.27 -12.23
C GLU A 281 9.21 -19.60 -11.42
N ARG A 282 9.47 -18.82 -10.36
CA ARG A 282 10.64 -19.06 -9.49
C ARG A 282 10.61 -20.41 -8.80
N ALA A 283 9.44 -20.86 -8.36
CA ALA A 283 9.30 -22.11 -7.63
C ALA A 283 9.32 -23.34 -8.55
N THR A 284 8.75 -23.25 -9.75
CA THR A 284 8.53 -24.37 -10.64
C THR A 284 9.48 -24.43 -11.83
N GLY A 285 10.15 -23.32 -12.17
CA GLY A 285 10.94 -23.20 -13.41
C GLY A 285 10.11 -22.92 -14.67
N ILE A 286 8.79 -23.09 -14.62
CA ILE A 286 7.90 -22.95 -15.77
C ILE A 286 7.85 -21.50 -16.24
N SER A 287 7.98 -21.27 -17.55
CA SER A 287 7.98 -19.93 -18.12
C SER A 287 6.68 -19.17 -17.89
N ARG A 288 6.78 -17.83 -17.71
CA ARG A 288 5.62 -16.93 -17.51
C ARG A 288 4.56 -17.04 -18.60
N GLY A 289 4.99 -17.31 -19.83
CA GLY A 289 4.09 -17.45 -20.97
C GLY A 289 3.16 -18.67 -20.84
N ILE A 290 3.66 -19.77 -20.31
CA ILE A 290 2.88 -20.98 -20.04
C ILE A 290 1.94 -20.71 -18.85
N ILE A 291 2.47 -20.18 -17.75
CA ILE A 291 1.68 -19.91 -16.53
C ILE A 291 0.55 -18.91 -16.80
N ALA A 292 0.75 -17.93 -17.68
CA ALA A 292 -0.26 -16.94 -18.01
C ALA A 292 -1.41 -17.51 -18.87
N LYS A 293 -1.14 -18.56 -19.65
CA LYS A 293 -2.10 -19.18 -20.57
C LYS A 293 -2.85 -20.38 -19.97
N SER A 294 -2.36 -20.93 -18.86
CA SER A 294 -2.99 -22.03 -18.12
C SER A 294 -4.27 -21.64 -17.37
#